data_c8e49f548a8306005b1afd269657a7a3
#
_entry.id   c8e49f548a8306005b1afd269657a7a3
#
_cell.length_a   1.000
_cell.length_b   1.000
_cell.length_c   1.000
_cell.angle_alpha   90.00
_cell.angle_beta   90.00
_cell.angle_gamma   90.00
#
_symmetry.space_group_name_H-M   'P 1'
#
loop_
_entity.id
_entity.type
_entity.pdbx_description
1 polymer ?
#
loop_
_entity_poly.entity_id
_entity_poly.type
_entity_poly.pdbx_seq_one_letter_code
_entity_poly.pdbx_strand_id
1 'polypeptide(L)'
;MSTLDNIRNFAIIAHIDHGKSTIADRIIQLCGGLTEREMKEQVLDSMDIERERGITIKAQTVKLKYKSKDGKDYILNIIDTPGHVDFSYEVSRSLYACEGSILIVDSTQGVEAQTLANVYQALDINHEIIPILNKIDLPASDLERTRKQIEDVIGIETSNSVPCSGKTGEGIGEILEQIISVLPSPKGDKSQNLKCLLVDSWYDSYLGVIILVRVCLLYTSPSPRDDL
;
A
#
# COMPACT_ATOMS: atom_id res chain seq x y z
N MET A 1 16.03 9.45 15.64
CA MET A 1 15.86 9.49 14.17
C MET A 1 15.71 8.05 13.70
N SER A 2 14.64 7.72 12.99
CA SER A 2 14.51 6.39 12.39
C SER A 2 15.62 6.23 11.33
N THR A 3 16.34 5.13 11.38
CA THR A 3 17.24 4.74 10.30
C THR A 3 16.40 4.38 9.08
N LEU A 4 16.94 4.49 7.86
CA LEU A 4 16.23 4.07 6.65
C LEU A 4 15.75 2.62 6.74
N ASP A 5 16.50 1.78 7.45
CA ASP A 5 16.18 0.36 7.67
C ASP A 5 14.81 0.11 8.32
N ASN A 6 14.30 1.08 9.08
CA ASN A 6 13.01 0.99 9.75
C ASN A 6 11.87 1.66 8.96
N ILE A 7 12.05 1.92 7.67
CA ILE A 7 11.03 2.48 6.80
C ILE A 7 10.57 1.40 5.83
N ARG A 8 9.27 1.33 5.56
CA ARG A 8 8.69 0.50 4.49
C ARG A 8 7.74 1.36 3.67
N ASN A 9 8.00 1.44 2.37
CA ASN A 9 7.12 2.10 1.42
C ASN A 9 6.49 1.02 0.56
N PHE A 10 5.18 0.91 0.57
CA PHE A 10 4.49 -0.12 -0.20
C PHE A 10 3.17 0.36 -0.77
N ALA A 11 2.82 -0.21 -1.91
CA ALA A 11 1.56 0.00 -2.58
C ALA A 11 0.58 -1.13 -2.28
N ILE A 12 -0.72 -0.85 -2.37
CA ILE A 12 -1.77 -1.86 -2.25
C ILE A 12 -2.36 -2.10 -3.62
N ILE A 13 -2.22 -3.33 -4.12
CA ILE A 13 -2.79 -3.80 -5.37
C ILE A 13 -3.97 -4.73 -5.06
N ALA A 14 -5.13 -4.47 -5.64
CA ALA A 14 -6.31 -5.31 -5.48
C ALA A 14 -7.25 -5.16 -6.65
N HIS A 15 -8.05 -6.19 -6.90
CA HIS A 15 -9.24 -6.05 -7.74
C HIS A 15 -10.35 -5.28 -7.01
N ILE A 16 -11.30 -4.76 -7.77
CA ILE A 16 -12.52 -4.14 -7.22
C ILE A 16 -13.22 -5.18 -6.34
N ASP A 17 -13.73 -4.76 -5.19
CA ASP A 17 -14.44 -5.59 -4.20
C ASP A 17 -13.62 -6.71 -3.53
N HIS A 18 -12.31 -6.80 -3.77
CA HIS A 18 -11.43 -7.71 -3.02
C HIS A 18 -11.12 -7.25 -1.59
N GLY A 19 -11.60 -6.06 -1.20
CA GLY A 19 -11.50 -5.51 0.15
C GLY A 19 -10.27 -4.66 0.41
N LYS A 20 -9.75 -3.99 -0.62
CA LYS A 20 -8.59 -3.09 -0.56
C LYS A 20 -8.76 -2.03 0.53
N SER A 21 -9.78 -1.18 0.41
CA SER A 21 -10.03 -0.08 1.36
C SER A 21 -10.29 -0.61 2.77
N THR A 22 -11.00 -1.73 2.91
CA THR A 22 -11.28 -2.35 4.22
C THR A 22 -10.00 -2.80 4.93
N ILE A 23 -9.06 -3.44 4.21
CA ILE A 23 -7.78 -3.87 4.79
C ILE A 23 -6.91 -2.65 5.10
N ALA A 24 -6.87 -1.65 4.22
CA ALA A 24 -6.13 -0.42 4.44
C ALA A 24 -6.62 0.31 5.71
N ASP A 25 -7.94 0.45 5.89
CA ASP A 25 -8.53 1.03 7.10
C ASP A 25 -8.17 0.24 8.37
N ARG A 26 -8.19 -1.10 8.29
CA ARG A 26 -7.77 -1.95 9.42
C ARG A 26 -6.29 -1.78 9.78
N ILE A 27 -5.41 -1.66 8.79
CA ILE A 27 -3.99 -1.37 9.00
C ILE A 27 -3.83 -0.01 9.68
N ILE A 28 -4.53 1.03 9.21
CA ILE A 28 -4.51 2.38 9.79
C ILE A 28 -4.99 2.34 11.25
N GLN A 29 -6.09 1.63 11.52
CA GLN A 29 -6.64 1.45 12.86
C GLN A 29 -5.64 0.78 13.81
N LEU A 30 -5.04 -0.33 13.40
CA LEU A 30 -4.09 -1.09 14.23
C LEU A 30 -2.85 -0.26 14.56
N CYS A 31 -2.43 0.62 13.65
CA CYS A 31 -1.32 1.55 13.86
C CYS A 31 -1.69 2.79 14.69
N GLY A 32 -2.93 2.90 15.19
CA GLY A 32 -3.40 4.01 16.01
C GLY A 32 -3.67 5.30 15.23
N GLY A 33 -3.81 5.21 13.90
CA GLY A 33 -4.11 6.35 13.02
C GLY A 33 -5.56 6.83 13.09
N LEU A 34 -6.48 5.99 13.61
CA LEU A 34 -7.90 6.26 13.65
C LEU A 34 -8.55 5.74 14.92
N THR A 35 -9.56 6.46 15.41
CA THR A 35 -10.47 5.99 16.45
C THR A 35 -11.62 5.20 15.82
N GLU A 36 -12.28 4.31 16.61
CA GLU A 36 -13.45 3.52 16.15
C GLU A 36 -14.59 4.39 15.60
N ARG A 37 -14.68 5.66 16.01
CA ARG A 37 -15.70 6.60 15.53
C ARG A 37 -15.40 7.15 14.14
N GLU A 38 -14.14 7.32 13.82
CA GLU A 38 -13.65 7.83 12.52
C GLU A 38 -13.68 6.73 11.45
N MET A 39 -13.72 5.45 11.84
CA MET A 39 -13.83 4.30 10.94
C MET A 39 -15.20 4.14 10.25
N LYS A 40 -16.21 4.95 10.58
CA LYS A 40 -17.52 4.86 9.92
C LYS A 40 -17.51 5.36 8.47
N GLU A 41 -16.46 6.06 8.07
CA GLU A 41 -16.24 6.54 6.72
C GLU A 41 -14.93 5.94 6.21
N GLN A 42 -14.94 5.35 5.02
CA GLN A 42 -13.72 4.87 4.35
C GLN A 42 -12.72 6.04 4.25
N VAL A 43 -11.66 5.98 5.05
CA VAL A 43 -10.76 7.14 5.28
C VAL A 43 -9.90 7.42 4.06
N LEU A 44 -9.56 6.38 3.29
CA LEU A 44 -8.77 6.52 2.07
C LEU A 44 -9.64 6.92 0.86
N ASP A 45 -10.92 6.60 0.84
CA ASP A 45 -11.82 7.00 -0.24
C ASP A 45 -12.44 8.38 0.10
N SER A 46 -11.66 9.45 -0.14
CA SER A 46 -12.02 10.81 0.27
C SER A 46 -13.07 11.49 -0.62
N MET A 47 -13.26 11.00 -1.85
CA MET A 47 -14.21 11.56 -2.81
C MET A 47 -15.58 10.88 -2.69
N ASP A 48 -16.66 11.66 -2.75
CA ASP A 48 -18.04 11.12 -2.69
C ASP A 48 -18.28 10.06 -3.77
N ILE A 49 -17.72 10.23 -4.96
CA ILE A 49 -17.83 9.28 -6.08
C ILE A 49 -17.05 7.98 -5.83
N GLU A 50 -15.94 8.03 -5.09
CA GLU A 50 -15.18 6.84 -4.65
C GLU A 50 -16.04 6.00 -3.70
N ARG A 51 -16.66 6.65 -2.72
CA ARG A 51 -17.56 6.00 -1.74
C ARG A 51 -18.82 5.44 -2.39
N GLU A 52 -19.45 6.20 -3.32
CA GLU A 52 -20.66 5.77 -4.02
C GLU A 52 -20.42 4.55 -4.90
N ARG A 53 -19.27 4.49 -5.57
CA ARG A 53 -18.93 3.42 -6.51
C ARG A 53 -18.06 2.30 -5.92
N GLY A 54 -17.55 2.47 -4.70
CA GLY A 54 -16.65 1.50 -4.06
C GLY A 54 -15.30 1.34 -4.79
N ILE A 55 -14.83 2.38 -5.49
CA ILE A 55 -13.56 2.35 -6.24
C ILE A 55 -12.66 3.50 -5.80
N THR A 56 -11.36 3.24 -5.70
CA THR A 56 -10.34 4.29 -5.53
C THR A 56 -10.02 4.89 -6.90
N ILE A 57 -10.17 6.20 -7.03
CA ILE A 57 -9.86 6.94 -8.26
C ILE A 57 -8.48 7.59 -8.16
N LYS A 58 -8.19 8.21 -7.01
CA LYS A 58 -6.95 8.93 -6.76
C LYS A 58 -6.09 8.20 -5.75
N ALA A 59 -4.80 8.00 -6.06
CA ALA A 59 -3.85 7.43 -5.12
C ALA A 59 -3.74 8.30 -3.87
N GLN A 60 -3.86 7.68 -2.69
CA GLN A 60 -3.72 8.35 -1.41
C GLN A 60 -2.54 7.79 -0.63
N THR A 61 -1.84 8.66 0.07
CA THR A 61 -0.65 8.29 0.85
C THR A 61 -0.90 8.50 2.34
N VAL A 62 -0.62 7.47 3.12
CA VAL A 62 -0.71 7.52 4.58
C VAL A 62 0.60 7.09 5.21
N LYS A 63 1.06 7.88 6.19
CA LYS A 63 2.24 7.58 7.00
C LYS A 63 1.81 7.08 8.37
N LEU A 64 2.20 5.87 8.71
CA LEU A 64 1.87 5.21 9.98
C LEU A 64 3.12 4.91 10.79
N LYS A 65 2.95 4.81 12.10
CA LYS A 65 3.97 4.30 13.02
C LYS A 65 3.49 2.96 13.55
N TYR A 66 4.34 1.97 13.48
CA TYR A 66 4.04 0.64 13.97
C TYR A 66 5.18 0.11 14.82
N LYS A 67 4.84 -0.43 15.99
CA LYS A 67 5.79 -1.13 16.86
C LYS A 67 5.70 -2.62 16.59
N SER A 68 6.73 -3.18 15.95
CA SER A 68 6.79 -4.59 15.58
C SER A 68 7.06 -5.47 16.81
N LYS A 69 6.79 -6.77 16.63
CA LYS A 69 7.07 -7.82 17.63
C LYS A 69 8.58 -7.92 17.96
N ASP A 70 9.46 -7.43 17.08
CA ASP A 70 10.90 -7.35 17.34
C ASP A 70 11.28 -6.20 18.32
N GLY A 71 10.31 -5.42 18.77
CA GLY A 71 10.45 -4.31 19.70
C GLY A 71 10.88 -2.98 19.07
N LYS A 72 11.13 -2.94 17.76
CA LYS A 72 11.50 -1.71 17.05
C LYS A 72 10.29 -0.94 16.56
N ASP A 73 10.49 0.37 16.40
CA ASP A 73 9.50 1.26 15.80
C ASP A 73 9.78 1.38 14.30
N TYR A 74 8.75 1.11 13.49
CA TYR A 74 8.78 1.22 12.04
C TYR A 74 7.90 2.38 11.55
N ILE A 75 8.30 2.96 10.44
CA ILE A 75 7.49 3.91 9.67
C ILE A 75 6.98 3.16 8.43
N LEU A 76 5.68 3.09 8.30
CA LEU A 76 5.00 2.47 7.17
C LEU A 76 4.37 3.58 6.32
N ASN A 77 4.82 3.73 5.09
CA ASN A 77 4.23 4.63 4.13
C ASN A 77 3.42 3.79 3.14
N ILE A 78 2.11 3.93 3.21
CA ILE A 78 1.16 3.21 2.36
C ILE A 78 0.76 4.13 1.22
N ILE A 79 0.77 3.60 0.00
CA ILE A 79 0.14 4.25 -1.15
C ILE A 79 -1.02 3.36 -1.58
N ASP A 80 -2.24 3.86 -1.39
CA ASP A 80 -3.44 3.22 -1.89
C ASP A 80 -3.58 3.50 -3.38
N THR A 81 -3.56 2.46 -4.22
CA THR A 81 -3.59 2.61 -5.68
C THR A 81 -4.98 2.33 -6.23
N PRO A 82 -5.38 3.04 -7.31
CA PRO A 82 -6.59 2.68 -8.04
C PRO A 82 -6.55 1.22 -8.53
N GLY A 83 -7.68 0.51 -8.40
CA GLY A 83 -7.79 -0.88 -8.87
C GLY A 83 -8.14 -1.01 -10.36
N HIS A 84 -8.60 0.07 -11.00
CA HIS A 84 -9.12 0.05 -12.37
C HIS A 84 -8.02 0.33 -13.40
N VAL A 85 -8.06 -0.37 -14.53
CA VAL A 85 -7.05 -0.26 -15.61
C VAL A 85 -6.98 1.13 -16.25
N ASP A 86 -8.06 1.90 -16.22
CA ASP A 86 -8.10 3.27 -16.76
C ASP A 86 -7.16 4.23 -16.01
N PHE A 87 -6.76 3.89 -14.79
CA PHE A 87 -5.86 4.67 -13.94
C PHE A 87 -4.43 4.12 -13.93
N SER A 88 -4.01 3.43 -14.99
CA SER A 88 -2.69 2.78 -15.07
C SER A 88 -1.51 3.74 -14.88
N TYR A 89 -1.67 5.01 -15.25
CA TYR A 89 -0.64 6.03 -15.06
C TYR A 89 -0.44 6.38 -13.56
N GLU A 90 -1.53 6.56 -12.83
CA GLU A 90 -1.52 6.80 -11.37
C GLU A 90 -0.94 5.59 -10.63
N VAL A 91 -1.36 4.38 -11.04
CA VAL A 91 -0.82 3.13 -10.50
C VAL A 91 0.69 3.05 -10.72
N SER A 92 1.15 3.28 -11.95
CA SER A 92 2.57 3.25 -12.29
C SER A 92 3.40 4.20 -11.41
N ARG A 93 2.98 5.46 -11.27
CA ARG A 93 3.67 6.43 -10.42
C ARG A 93 3.72 6.02 -8.95
N SER A 94 2.62 5.50 -8.45
CA SER A 94 2.52 5.01 -7.08
C SER A 94 3.47 3.84 -6.84
N LEU A 95 3.54 2.90 -7.78
CA LEU A 95 4.47 1.78 -7.71
C LEU A 95 5.92 2.26 -7.72
N TYR A 96 6.32 3.15 -8.61
CA TYR A 96 7.68 3.71 -8.61
C TYR A 96 8.06 4.45 -7.32
N ALA A 97 7.08 4.86 -6.52
CA ALA A 97 7.32 5.49 -5.23
C ALA A 97 7.50 4.49 -4.08
N CYS A 98 7.38 3.18 -4.34
CA CYS A 98 7.45 2.11 -3.34
C CYS A 98 8.59 1.14 -3.63
N GLU A 99 9.00 0.37 -2.63
CA GLU A 99 9.94 -0.73 -2.74
C GLU A 99 9.26 -2.09 -2.86
N GLY A 100 7.96 -2.17 -2.59
CA GLY A 100 7.20 -3.40 -2.68
C GLY A 100 5.71 -3.16 -2.70
N SER A 101 4.94 -4.24 -2.80
CA SER A 101 3.49 -4.19 -2.86
C SER A 101 2.84 -5.32 -2.07
N ILE A 102 1.66 -5.07 -1.54
CA ILE A 102 0.77 -6.14 -1.10
C ILE A 102 -0.29 -6.38 -2.17
N LEU A 103 -0.51 -7.63 -2.51
CA LEU A 103 -1.53 -8.07 -3.47
C LEU A 103 -2.69 -8.69 -2.71
N ILE A 104 -3.83 -8.00 -2.67
CA ILE A 104 -5.03 -8.49 -2.00
C ILE A 104 -5.89 -9.29 -2.99
N VAL A 105 -6.13 -10.54 -2.66
CA VAL A 105 -6.96 -11.47 -3.45
C VAL A 105 -8.11 -11.97 -2.57
N ASP A 106 -9.32 -11.88 -3.09
CA ASP A 106 -10.50 -12.50 -2.47
C ASP A 106 -10.40 -14.02 -2.58
N SER A 107 -10.31 -14.72 -1.45
CA SER A 107 -10.16 -16.18 -1.40
C SER A 107 -11.40 -16.96 -1.88
N THR A 108 -12.51 -16.27 -2.12
CA THR A 108 -13.72 -16.87 -2.69
C THR A 108 -13.75 -16.78 -4.20
N GLN A 109 -13.20 -15.70 -4.79
CA GLN A 109 -13.21 -15.43 -6.23
C GLN A 109 -11.89 -15.87 -6.89
N GLY A 110 -10.76 -15.63 -6.24
CA GLY A 110 -9.44 -15.90 -6.78
C GLY A 110 -8.86 -14.73 -7.58
N VAL A 111 -7.94 -15.03 -8.49
CA VAL A 111 -7.23 -14.02 -9.30
C VAL A 111 -8.09 -13.55 -10.45
N GLU A 112 -8.29 -12.25 -10.55
CA GLU A 112 -9.05 -11.59 -11.61
C GLU A 112 -8.13 -10.92 -12.65
N ALA A 113 -8.54 -10.91 -13.92
CA ALA A 113 -7.71 -10.49 -15.05
C ALA A 113 -7.23 -9.02 -14.95
N GLN A 114 -8.04 -8.12 -14.40
CA GLN A 114 -7.66 -6.71 -14.24
C GLN A 114 -6.51 -6.52 -13.25
N THR A 115 -6.42 -7.39 -12.23
CA THR A 115 -5.36 -7.34 -11.23
C THR A 115 -4.00 -7.66 -11.84
N LEU A 116 -3.97 -8.54 -12.87
CA LEU A 116 -2.74 -8.98 -13.52
C LEU A 116 -1.95 -7.81 -14.13
N ALA A 117 -2.62 -6.85 -14.75
CA ALA A 117 -1.94 -5.69 -15.35
C ALA A 117 -1.13 -4.89 -14.32
N ASN A 118 -1.73 -4.63 -13.15
CA ASN A 118 -1.07 -3.88 -12.07
C ASN A 118 0.04 -4.70 -11.41
N VAL A 119 -0.15 -6.01 -11.27
CA VAL A 119 0.87 -6.92 -10.72
C VAL A 119 2.08 -7.03 -11.65
N TYR A 120 1.86 -7.16 -12.96
CA TYR A 120 2.97 -7.19 -13.92
C TYR A 120 3.75 -5.87 -13.93
N GLN A 121 3.09 -4.71 -13.83
CA GLN A 121 3.79 -3.43 -13.66
C GLN A 121 4.68 -3.40 -12.41
N ALA A 122 4.23 -3.99 -11.31
CA ALA A 122 5.03 -4.08 -10.08
C ALA A 122 6.22 -5.04 -10.25
N LEU A 123 6.02 -6.18 -10.92
CA LEU A 123 7.08 -7.14 -11.23
C LEU A 123 8.13 -6.55 -12.16
N ASP A 124 7.73 -5.80 -13.20
CA ASP A 124 8.63 -5.14 -14.16
C ASP A 124 9.62 -4.17 -13.50
N ILE A 125 9.25 -3.60 -12.36
CA ILE A 125 10.11 -2.71 -11.56
C ILE A 125 10.76 -3.43 -10.35
N ASN A 126 10.72 -4.77 -10.33
CA ASN A 126 11.29 -5.63 -9.30
C ASN A 126 10.74 -5.39 -7.89
N HIS A 127 9.44 -5.17 -7.77
CA HIS A 127 8.79 -5.15 -6.45
C HIS A 127 8.78 -6.53 -5.81
N GLU A 128 9.07 -6.58 -4.51
CA GLU A 128 8.66 -7.70 -3.68
C GLU A 128 7.15 -7.63 -3.47
N ILE A 129 6.45 -8.73 -3.77
CA ILE A 129 4.99 -8.79 -3.67
C ILE A 129 4.59 -9.79 -2.61
N ILE A 130 3.76 -9.34 -1.64
CA ILE A 130 3.21 -10.20 -0.60
C ILE A 130 1.74 -10.48 -0.94
N PRO A 131 1.36 -11.73 -1.23
CA PRO A 131 -0.03 -12.11 -1.43
C PRO A 131 -0.80 -12.08 -0.11
N ILE A 132 -1.95 -11.42 -0.11
CA ILE A 132 -2.88 -11.34 1.02
C ILE A 132 -4.18 -12.01 0.60
N LEU A 133 -4.54 -13.11 1.27
CA LEU A 133 -5.75 -13.89 0.96
C LEU A 133 -6.87 -13.41 1.87
N ASN A 134 -7.73 -12.54 1.33
CA ASN A 134 -8.79 -11.89 2.09
C ASN A 134 -10.11 -12.68 2.09
N LYS A 135 -11.00 -12.31 2.99
CA LYS A 135 -12.35 -12.86 3.17
C LYS A 135 -12.38 -14.31 3.65
N ILE A 136 -11.42 -14.70 4.50
CA ILE A 136 -11.39 -16.04 5.09
C ILE A 136 -12.58 -16.34 6.01
N ASP A 137 -13.31 -15.31 6.43
CA ASP A 137 -14.55 -15.40 7.21
C ASP A 137 -15.74 -15.95 6.40
N LEU A 138 -15.63 -16.04 5.08
CA LEU A 138 -16.69 -16.52 4.22
C LEU A 138 -16.61 -18.03 4.02
N PRO A 139 -17.74 -18.76 4.08
CA PRO A 139 -17.76 -20.24 3.89
C PRO A 139 -17.23 -20.70 2.53
N ALA A 140 -17.28 -19.84 1.50
CA ALA A 140 -16.80 -20.15 0.17
C ALA A 140 -15.29 -19.89 -0.02
N SER A 141 -14.58 -19.50 1.04
CA SER A 141 -13.14 -19.27 1.01
C SER A 141 -12.37 -20.56 0.74
N ASP A 142 -11.49 -20.54 -0.26
CA ASP A 142 -10.61 -21.65 -0.61
C ASP A 142 -9.17 -21.13 -0.80
N LEU A 143 -8.41 -21.25 0.26
CA LEU A 143 -7.04 -20.73 0.31
C LEU A 143 -6.09 -21.50 -0.60
N GLU A 144 -6.22 -22.82 -0.67
CA GLU A 144 -5.33 -23.67 -1.46
C GLU A 144 -5.54 -23.44 -2.96
N ARG A 145 -6.79 -23.35 -3.39
CA ARG A 145 -7.12 -22.99 -4.76
C ARG A 145 -6.57 -21.60 -5.12
N THR A 146 -6.74 -20.63 -4.22
CA THR A 146 -6.30 -19.25 -4.46
C THR A 146 -4.78 -19.14 -4.53
N ARG A 147 -4.04 -19.83 -3.64
CA ARG A 147 -2.58 -19.91 -3.71
C ARG A 147 -2.12 -20.47 -5.04
N LYS A 148 -2.67 -21.61 -5.43
CA LYS A 148 -2.33 -22.25 -6.70
C LYS A 148 -2.63 -21.34 -7.89
N GLN A 149 -3.75 -20.62 -7.90
CA GLN A 149 -4.03 -19.64 -8.96
C GLN A 149 -2.99 -18.51 -9.01
N ILE A 150 -2.56 -17.99 -7.85
CA ILE A 150 -1.53 -16.95 -7.80
C ILE A 150 -0.22 -17.48 -8.41
N GLU A 151 0.19 -18.69 -8.05
CA GLU A 151 1.41 -19.32 -8.58
C GLU A 151 1.31 -19.62 -10.07
N ASP A 152 0.22 -20.24 -10.51
CA ASP A 152 0.04 -20.67 -11.89
C ASP A 152 -0.18 -19.49 -12.87
N VAL A 153 -0.88 -18.43 -12.44
CA VAL A 153 -1.28 -17.32 -13.31
C VAL A 153 -0.32 -16.14 -13.23
N ILE A 154 0.17 -15.83 -12.04
CA ILE A 154 1.04 -14.67 -11.82
C ILE A 154 2.52 -15.08 -11.81
N GLY A 155 2.82 -16.28 -11.33
CA GLY A 155 4.19 -16.79 -11.23
C GLY A 155 4.95 -16.32 -9.98
N ILE A 156 4.25 -15.88 -8.93
CA ILE A 156 4.87 -15.49 -7.65
C ILE A 156 4.63 -16.59 -6.61
N GLU A 157 5.64 -16.82 -5.74
CA GLU A 157 5.52 -17.78 -4.65
C GLU A 157 4.50 -17.33 -3.60
N THR A 158 3.71 -18.28 -3.09
CA THR A 158 2.71 -18.02 -2.07
C THR A 158 3.11 -18.47 -0.66
N SER A 159 4.35 -18.92 -0.48
CA SER A 159 4.89 -19.33 0.83
C SER A 159 4.78 -18.23 1.89
N ASN A 160 4.87 -16.97 1.47
CA ASN A 160 4.75 -15.76 2.29
C ASN A 160 3.32 -15.18 2.30
N SER A 161 2.32 -15.91 1.77
CA SER A 161 0.94 -15.43 1.73
C SER A 161 0.33 -15.36 3.12
N VAL A 162 -0.42 -14.29 3.38
CA VAL A 162 -1.10 -14.09 4.67
C VAL A 162 -2.61 -14.19 4.50
N PRO A 163 -3.26 -15.21 5.09
CA PRO A 163 -4.72 -15.27 5.16
C PRO A 163 -5.25 -14.22 6.14
N CYS A 164 -6.33 -13.52 5.76
CA CYS A 164 -6.92 -12.50 6.61
C CYS A 164 -8.42 -12.28 6.35
N SER A 165 -9.04 -11.55 7.24
CA SER A 165 -10.38 -10.98 7.04
C SER A 165 -10.37 -9.49 7.38
N GLY A 166 -10.52 -8.65 6.39
CA GLY A 166 -10.70 -7.21 6.61
C GLY A 166 -11.97 -6.91 7.43
N LYS A 167 -12.99 -7.76 7.33
CA LYS A 167 -14.25 -7.62 8.08
C LYS A 167 -14.06 -7.86 9.58
N THR A 168 -13.42 -8.97 9.95
CA THR A 168 -13.24 -9.35 11.37
C THR A 168 -11.97 -8.74 11.98
N GLY A 169 -10.99 -8.37 11.16
CA GLY A 169 -9.67 -7.90 11.60
C GLY A 169 -8.66 -9.03 11.81
N GLU A 170 -9.05 -10.28 11.57
CA GLU A 170 -8.17 -11.43 11.66
C GLU A 170 -7.04 -11.36 10.64
N GLY A 171 -5.80 -11.69 11.04
CA GLY A 171 -4.62 -11.71 10.18
C GLY A 171 -3.99 -10.34 9.89
N ILE A 172 -4.57 -9.21 10.33
CA ILE A 172 -4.03 -7.87 10.02
C ILE A 172 -2.66 -7.63 10.68
N GLY A 173 -2.48 -8.10 11.90
CA GLY A 173 -1.19 -8.00 12.59
C GLY A 173 -0.09 -8.80 11.87
N GLU A 174 -0.44 -9.96 11.35
CA GLU A 174 0.44 -10.82 10.56
C GLU A 174 0.85 -10.16 9.25
N ILE A 175 -0.07 -9.43 8.59
CA ILE A 175 0.25 -8.63 7.39
C ILE A 175 1.34 -7.60 7.71
N LEU A 176 1.24 -6.87 8.83
CA LEU A 176 2.22 -5.86 9.21
C LEU A 176 3.60 -6.47 9.50
N GLU A 177 3.65 -7.59 10.21
CA GLU A 177 4.91 -8.30 10.47
C GLU A 177 5.53 -8.85 9.17
N GLN A 178 4.70 -9.34 8.24
CA GLN A 178 5.16 -9.84 6.95
C GLN A 178 5.72 -8.70 6.09
N ILE A 179 5.06 -7.53 6.06
CA ILE A 179 5.57 -6.32 5.40
C ILE A 179 6.96 -5.95 5.92
N ILE A 180 7.17 -5.99 7.23
CA ILE A 180 8.45 -5.64 7.85
C ILE A 180 9.54 -6.65 7.50
N SER A 181 9.21 -7.94 7.47
CA SER A 181 10.18 -9.02 7.26
C SER A 181 10.57 -9.19 5.80
N VAL A 182 9.65 -8.99 4.87
CA VAL A 182 9.83 -9.30 3.44
C VAL A 182 10.18 -8.07 2.62
N LEU A 183 9.46 -6.96 2.82
CA LEU A 183 9.71 -5.79 1.99
C LEU A 183 11.04 -5.11 2.33
N PRO A 184 11.81 -4.72 1.32
CA PRO A 184 13.07 -4.01 1.56
C PRO A 184 12.84 -2.59 2.07
N SER A 185 13.85 -2.08 2.79
CA SER A 185 13.89 -0.67 3.17
C SER A 185 14.29 0.21 1.97
N PRO A 186 13.90 1.50 1.97
CA PRO A 186 14.30 2.42 0.92
C PRO A 186 15.82 2.60 0.91
N LYS A 187 16.39 2.57 -0.29
CA LYS A 187 17.81 2.84 -0.49
C LYS A 187 18.00 4.33 -0.78
N GLY A 188 19.00 4.95 -0.16
CA GLY A 188 19.34 6.35 -0.39
C GLY A 188 20.78 6.64 -0.06
N ASP A 189 21.40 7.53 -0.83
CA ASP A 189 22.77 8.01 -0.61
C ASP A 189 22.75 9.49 -0.27
N LYS A 190 23.12 9.82 0.96
CA LYS A 190 23.12 11.19 1.49
C LYS A 190 24.20 12.08 0.87
N SER A 191 25.16 11.52 0.19
CA SER A 191 26.27 12.24 -0.45
C SER A 191 25.94 12.75 -1.85
N GLN A 192 24.86 12.28 -2.45
CA GLN A 192 24.47 12.64 -3.81
C GLN A 192 23.49 13.82 -3.84
N ASN A 193 23.43 14.50 -4.98
CA ASN A 193 22.48 15.59 -5.21
C ASN A 193 21.05 15.13 -5.03
N LEU A 194 20.19 16.02 -4.52
CA LEU A 194 18.78 15.75 -4.35
C LEU A 194 18.12 15.34 -5.67
N LYS A 195 17.52 14.15 -5.66
CA LYS A 195 16.63 13.67 -6.72
C LYS A 195 15.29 13.28 -6.11
N CYS A 196 14.23 13.81 -6.69
CA CYS A 196 12.87 13.53 -6.25
C CYS A 196 12.04 13.00 -7.42
N LEU A 197 11.21 12.01 -7.12
CA LEU A 197 10.14 11.56 -8.01
C LEU A 197 8.87 12.30 -7.64
N LEU A 198 8.26 13.01 -8.59
CA LEU A 198 6.93 13.60 -8.41
C LEU A 198 5.89 12.48 -8.43
N VAL A 199 5.22 12.28 -7.30
CA VAL A 199 4.16 11.27 -7.14
C VAL A 199 2.81 11.88 -7.49
N ASP A 200 2.46 13.03 -6.90
CA ASP A 200 1.18 13.71 -7.11
C ASP A 200 1.34 15.23 -6.94
N SER A 201 0.35 15.97 -7.42
CA SER A 201 0.25 17.42 -7.20
C SER A 201 -1.21 17.88 -7.20
N TRP A 202 -1.53 18.83 -6.32
CA TRP A 202 -2.86 19.44 -6.28
C TRP A 202 -2.77 20.92 -5.92
N TYR A 203 -3.85 21.63 -6.17
CA TYR A 203 -3.97 23.03 -5.82
C TYR A 203 -4.80 23.19 -4.54
N ASP A 204 -4.20 23.86 -3.57
CA ASP A 204 -4.89 24.30 -2.36
C ASP A 204 -5.13 25.80 -2.45
N SER A 205 -6.34 26.25 -2.12
CA SER A 205 -6.72 27.66 -2.24
C SER A 205 -5.93 28.60 -1.32
N TYR A 206 -5.33 28.08 -0.25
CA TYR A 206 -4.57 28.83 0.73
C TYR A 206 -3.06 28.69 0.55
N LEU A 207 -2.59 27.46 0.28
CA LEU A 207 -1.16 27.13 0.18
C LEU A 207 -0.63 27.19 -1.25
N GLY A 208 -1.50 27.27 -2.26
CA GLY A 208 -1.14 27.23 -3.68
C GLY A 208 -0.91 25.79 -4.17
N VAL A 209 0.09 25.57 -5.01
CA VAL A 209 0.41 24.25 -5.52
C VAL A 209 1.15 23.44 -4.49
N ILE A 210 0.55 22.31 -4.09
CA ILE A 210 1.17 21.32 -3.22
C ILE A 210 1.65 20.17 -4.07
N ILE A 211 2.87 19.71 -3.84
CA ILE A 211 3.46 18.57 -4.53
C ILE A 211 3.83 17.48 -3.54
N LEU A 212 3.45 16.25 -3.86
CA LEU A 212 3.89 15.06 -3.15
C LEU A 212 5.08 14.46 -3.90
N VAL A 213 6.21 14.35 -3.24
CA VAL A 213 7.43 13.81 -3.84
C VAL A 213 7.98 12.66 -3.01
N ARG A 214 8.52 11.66 -3.70
CA ARG A 214 9.43 10.70 -3.09
C ARG A 214 10.87 11.21 -3.25
N VAL A 215 11.57 11.37 -2.14
CA VAL A 215 13.00 11.68 -2.14
C VAL A 215 13.77 10.38 -2.46
N CYS A 216 14.42 10.34 -3.63
CA CYS A 216 15.15 9.18 -4.11
C CYS A 216 16.61 9.19 -3.66
N LEU A 217 17.21 10.40 -3.57
CA LEU A 217 18.57 10.61 -3.11
C LEU A 217 18.56 11.82 -2.19
N LEU A 218 19.18 11.69 -1.02
CA LEU A 218 19.09 12.68 0.05
C LEU A 218 20.32 13.58 0.07
N TYR A 219 20.20 14.76 -0.51
CA TYR A 219 20.74 15.97 0.06
C TYR A 219 19.55 16.85 0.44
N THR A 220 19.29 17.02 1.72
CA THR A 220 18.34 18.04 2.18
C THR A 220 19.06 19.39 2.15
N SER A 221 18.86 20.14 1.10
CA SER A 221 19.03 21.58 1.19
C SER A 221 17.98 22.07 2.21
N PRO A 222 18.35 22.82 3.24
CA PRO A 222 17.39 23.42 4.14
C PRO A 222 16.40 24.24 3.31
N SER A 223 15.12 24.13 3.65
CA SER A 223 14.10 24.96 3.03
C SER A 223 14.43 26.41 3.33
N PRO A 224 14.29 27.35 2.37
CA PRO A 224 14.46 28.78 2.67
C PRO A 224 13.56 29.32 3.80
N ARG A 225 12.61 28.52 4.28
CA ARG A 225 11.75 28.85 5.41
C ARG A 225 12.27 28.36 6.77
N ASP A 226 13.30 27.52 6.78
CA ASP A 226 13.88 27.01 8.03
C ASP A 226 14.93 27.97 8.62
N ASP A 227 15.24 29.07 7.91
CA ASP A 227 16.18 30.14 8.31
C ASP A 227 15.47 31.41 8.81
N LEU A 228 14.18 31.37 9.15
CA LEU A 228 13.43 32.51 9.70
C LEU A 228 12.96 32.25 11.12
#